data_552f8ca44240ed9a73e5e96a2313fef3
#
_entry.id   552f8ca44240ed9a73e5e96a2313fef3
#
_cell.length_a   1.000
_cell.length_b   1.000
_cell.length_c   1.000
_cell.angle_alpha   90.00
_cell.angle_beta   90.00
_cell.angle_gamma   90.00
#
_symmetry.space_group_name_H-M   'P 1'
#
loop_
_entity.id
_entity.type
_entity.pdbx_description
1 polymer ?
#
loop_
_entity_poly.entity_id
_entity_poly.type
_entity_poly.pdbx_seq_one_letter_code
_entity_poly.pdbx_strand_id
1 'polypeptide(L)'
;MNTKRFPYSQLSESEIKKLQEFSNLCRRDVLTMTTISKSGHPGGSMSAMEIYNIVFHYAAISPEAPDDPDRDKILVSFGHTSPGVYAVLGRLGFFDLDTAIASFRQTGSIFEGHVVRKVPGVEWGTGNLGQGLSAGCGYALVDKMKNRDAFTFVLMSDGEQTKGQVGEARRFAMKYKLDNIRVIIDYNRIQISGCIFDIMPNNIKENYLADGWEVMETDGHDLGQLYSTIKNSLEVKKPVCIIASTTIGKGVSFMEGKCAYHGKTLGEEDYYKAVKELGLEGDLEKYKEIRKRKNYSFPKRNFDIKVSINQGKPRIYEPGTKIDNRSAFGNALLDLGMVNKDNKENPIIVFDCDLASSVKTDLFAKQFPEKFFQCGVQEHHAATVSGAASVEGAISFFADFGVFGVDETYNQHRLNDQNYTNLKIVCTHLGLDVGEDGKTHQCIDYIGLFRNVFGMKLVIPADANQTDRVIRYVAAHPGNFFVGMGRSNTPVITTPDGKPLFGENYNFEYGKADILRYGKQGYIYTMGALVPRAIA
;
A
#
# COMPACT_ATOMS: atom_id res chain seq x y z
N MET A 1 18.09 -18.10 3.14
CA MET A 1 17.80 -19.41 2.51
C MET A 1 17.39 -19.14 1.06
N ASN A 2 18.09 -19.74 0.10
CA ASN A 2 17.73 -19.55 -1.31
C ASN A 2 16.63 -20.57 -1.65
N THR A 3 15.39 -20.29 -1.27
CA THR A 3 14.23 -21.07 -1.72
C THR A 3 14.08 -20.83 -3.22
N LYS A 4 14.38 -21.86 -4.00
CA LYS A 4 14.36 -21.77 -5.46
C LYS A 4 12.91 -21.56 -5.91
N ARG A 5 12.61 -20.36 -6.41
CA ARG A 5 11.27 -19.98 -6.92
C ARG A 5 10.82 -20.94 -8.00
N PHE A 6 9.61 -21.51 -7.89
CA PHE A 6 9.01 -22.43 -8.85
C PHE A 6 9.98 -23.49 -9.38
N PRO A 7 10.51 -24.40 -8.49
CA PRO A 7 11.70 -25.22 -8.80
C PRO A 7 11.48 -26.31 -9.83
N TYR A 8 10.25 -26.78 -10.02
CA TYR A 8 9.97 -27.93 -10.90
C TYR A 8 9.70 -27.49 -12.33
N SER A 9 10.01 -28.32 -13.31
CA SER A 9 9.59 -28.12 -14.71
C SER A 9 8.06 -28.23 -14.82
N GLN A 10 7.50 -29.24 -14.17
CA GLN A 10 6.07 -29.52 -14.01
C GLN A 10 5.83 -30.15 -12.65
N LEU A 11 4.62 -30.05 -12.12
CA LEU A 11 4.24 -30.79 -10.93
C LEU A 11 4.01 -32.26 -11.28
N SER A 12 4.49 -33.17 -10.43
CA SER A 12 4.15 -34.60 -10.52
C SER A 12 2.72 -34.84 -10.04
N GLU A 13 2.10 -35.96 -10.44
CA GLU A 13 0.78 -36.37 -9.95
C GLU A 13 0.73 -36.47 -8.42
N SER A 14 1.82 -36.92 -7.79
CA SER A 14 1.93 -36.98 -6.33
C SER A 14 1.91 -35.60 -5.67
N GLU A 15 2.55 -34.61 -6.28
CA GLU A 15 2.55 -33.23 -5.78
C GLU A 15 1.17 -32.58 -6.00
N ILE A 16 0.57 -32.76 -7.16
CA ILE A 16 -0.79 -32.29 -7.44
C ILE A 16 -1.78 -32.86 -6.39
N LYS A 17 -1.69 -34.16 -6.09
CA LYS A 17 -2.55 -34.76 -5.08
C LYS A 17 -2.36 -34.15 -3.69
N LYS A 18 -1.12 -33.94 -3.27
CA LYS A 18 -0.82 -33.28 -1.97
C LYS A 18 -1.36 -31.86 -1.90
N LEU A 19 -1.19 -31.08 -2.99
CA LEU A 19 -1.71 -29.72 -3.07
C LEU A 19 -3.25 -29.69 -3.09
N GLN A 20 -3.89 -30.69 -3.72
CA GLN A 20 -5.35 -30.80 -3.69
C GLN A 20 -5.87 -31.10 -2.28
N GLU A 21 -5.22 -32.02 -1.56
CA GLU A 21 -5.54 -32.32 -0.16
C GLU A 21 -5.32 -31.07 0.71
N PHE A 22 -4.23 -30.33 0.50
CA PHE A 22 -3.96 -29.07 1.19
C PHE A 22 -5.05 -28.00 0.91
N SER A 23 -5.48 -27.85 -0.35
CA SER A 23 -6.57 -26.93 -0.72
C SER A 23 -7.88 -27.29 0.01
N ASN A 24 -8.22 -28.58 0.09
CA ASN A 24 -9.42 -29.02 0.80
C ASN A 24 -9.36 -28.75 2.31
N LEU A 25 -8.18 -28.96 2.92
CA LEU A 25 -7.96 -28.60 4.32
C LEU A 25 -8.11 -27.09 4.55
N CYS A 26 -7.55 -26.26 3.69
CA CYS A 26 -7.71 -24.80 3.78
C CYS A 26 -9.17 -24.37 3.58
N ARG A 27 -9.92 -24.99 2.68
CA ARG A 27 -11.37 -24.73 2.51
C ARG A 27 -12.15 -25.07 3.77
N ARG A 28 -11.85 -26.19 4.43
CA ARG A 28 -12.45 -26.50 5.75
C ARG A 28 -12.15 -25.39 6.77
N ASP A 29 -10.90 -24.91 6.84
CA ASP A 29 -10.50 -23.86 7.78
C ASP A 29 -11.24 -22.54 7.51
N VAL A 30 -11.41 -22.18 6.22
CA VAL A 30 -12.24 -21.03 5.79
C VAL A 30 -13.68 -21.18 6.29
N LEU A 31 -14.28 -22.35 6.08
CA LEU A 31 -15.64 -22.62 6.52
C LEU A 31 -15.74 -22.59 8.05
N THR A 32 -14.75 -23.13 8.76
CA THR A 32 -14.67 -23.09 10.23
C THR A 32 -14.60 -21.66 10.74
N MET A 33 -13.63 -20.85 10.24
CA MET A 33 -13.49 -19.43 10.62
C MET A 33 -14.78 -18.64 10.42
N THR A 34 -15.40 -18.78 9.25
CA THR A 34 -16.58 -17.98 8.89
C THR A 34 -17.84 -18.45 9.61
N THR A 35 -17.97 -19.74 9.91
CA THR A 35 -19.11 -20.31 10.66
C THR A 35 -19.06 -19.90 12.14
N ILE A 36 -17.91 -20.05 12.81
CA ILE A 36 -17.80 -19.70 14.24
C ILE A 36 -17.87 -18.19 14.49
N SER A 37 -17.39 -17.38 13.53
CA SER A 37 -17.49 -15.92 13.62
C SER A 37 -18.86 -15.38 13.15
N LYS A 38 -19.66 -16.21 12.48
CA LYS A 38 -20.93 -15.83 11.81
C LYS A 38 -20.74 -14.65 10.86
N SER A 39 -19.56 -14.52 10.29
CA SER A 39 -19.17 -13.37 9.47
C SER A 39 -17.96 -13.73 8.60
N GLY A 40 -17.87 -13.19 7.39
CA GLY A 40 -16.75 -13.37 6.47
C GLY A 40 -17.18 -13.63 5.04
N HIS A 41 -16.20 -13.89 4.18
CA HIS A 41 -16.42 -14.09 2.74
C HIS A 41 -15.90 -15.47 2.32
N PRO A 42 -16.66 -16.55 2.57
CA PRO A 42 -16.19 -17.91 2.27
C PRO A 42 -16.05 -18.17 0.77
N GLY A 43 -17.00 -17.69 -0.03
CA GLY A 43 -17.07 -18.05 -1.46
C GLY A 43 -15.84 -17.62 -2.26
N GLY A 44 -15.42 -16.37 -2.15
CA GLY A 44 -14.21 -15.86 -2.82
C GLY A 44 -12.92 -16.49 -2.26
N SER A 45 -12.87 -16.77 -0.95
CA SER A 45 -11.74 -17.47 -0.34
C SER A 45 -11.58 -18.91 -0.88
N MET A 46 -12.70 -19.58 -1.15
CA MET A 46 -12.71 -20.94 -1.71
C MET A 46 -12.41 -20.93 -3.21
N SER A 47 -12.84 -19.88 -3.93
CA SER A 47 -12.55 -19.64 -5.34
C SER A 47 -11.04 -19.53 -5.61
N ALA A 48 -10.37 -18.64 -4.90
CA ALA A 48 -8.95 -18.35 -5.06
C ALA A 48 -8.00 -19.37 -4.41
N MET A 49 -8.50 -20.47 -3.87
CA MET A 49 -7.71 -21.37 -3.02
C MET A 49 -6.52 -21.98 -3.72
N GLU A 50 -6.66 -22.46 -4.97
CA GLU A 50 -5.55 -23.02 -5.74
C GLU A 50 -4.52 -21.92 -6.11
N ILE A 51 -4.98 -20.69 -6.36
CA ILE A 51 -4.09 -19.53 -6.61
C ILE A 51 -3.24 -19.27 -5.35
N TYR A 52 -3.86 -19.19 -4.18
CA TYR A 52 -3.14 -19.03 -2.92
C TYR A 52 -2.18 -20.19 -2.68
N ASN A 53 -2.65 -21.41 -2.86
CA ASN A 53 -1.86 -22.61 -2.64
C ASN A 53 -0.59 -22.60 -3.50
N ILE A 54 -0.70 -22.39 -4.81
CA ILE A 54 0.45 -22.40 -5.73
C ILE A 54 1.39 -21.24 -5.45
N VAL A 55 0.87 -20.01 -5.27
CA VAL A 55 1.72 -18.83 -5.10
C VAL A 55 2.48 -18.89 -3.78
N PHE A 56 1.80 -19.17 -2.65
CA PHE A 56 2.46 -19.21 -1.33
C PHE A 56 3.38 -20.41 -1.12
N HIS A 57 3.17 -21.53 -1.84
CA HIS A 57 4.10 -22.67 -1.76
C HIS A 57 5.37 -22.49 -2.59
N TYR A 58 5.27 -21.80 -3.75
CA TYR A 58 6.36 -21.81 -4.73
C TYR A 58 7.02 -20.46 -4.98
N ALA A 59 6.49 -19.37 -4.44
CA ALA A 59 7.23 -18.11 -4.38
C ALA A 59 8.41 -18.21 -3.41
N ALA A 60 9.41 -17.37 -3.57
CA ALA A 60 10.59 -17.33 -2.69
C ALA A 60 10.27 -16.60 -1.37
N ILE A 61 9.49 -17.24 -0.52
CA ILE A 61 9.11 -16.78 0.82
C ILE A 61 9.42 -17.86 1.86
N SER A 62 9.56 -17.50 3.13
CA SER A 62 9.79 -18.45 4.23
C SER A 62 9.12 -18.01 5.52
N PRO A 63 8.48 -18.93 6.27
CA PRO A 63 7.95 -18.63 7.60
C PRO A 63 9.03 -18.31 8.64
N GLU A 64 10.27 -18.83 8.47
CA GLU A 64 11.40 -18.56 9.34
C GLU A 64 11.98 -17.15 9.15
N ALA A 65 11.76 -16.54 7.97
CA ALA A 65 12.21 -15.20 7.63
C ALA A 65 11.13 -14.42 6.86
N PRO A 66 9.96 -14.17 7.47
CA PRO A 66 8.81 -13.58 6.77
C PRO A 66 9.04 -12.13 6.32
N ASP A 67 10.05 -11.48 6.87
CA ASP A 67 10.41 -10.08 6.58
C ASP A 67 11.77 -9.95 5.85
N ASP A 68 12.33 -11.04 5.30
CA ASP A 68 13.55 -10.99 4.48
C ASP A 68 13.36 -10.00 3.32
N PRO A 69 14.20 -8.97 3.18
CA PRO A 69 14.03 -7.96 2.12
C PRO A 69 14.17 -8.54 0.70
N ASP A 70 14.89 -9.65 0.53
CA ASP A 70 15.16 -10.26 -0.77
C ASP A 70 14.13 -11.34 -1.17
N ARG A 71 13.08 -11.55 -0.33
CA ARG A 71 11.98 -12.45 -0.66
C ARG A 71 11.10 -11.93 -1.79
N ASP A 72 10.32 -12.81 -2.40
CA ASP A 72 9.18 -12.39 -3.23
C ASP A 72 8.12 -11.68 -2.36
N LYS A 73 7.33 -10.81 -2.97
CA LYS A 73 6.23 -10.10 -2.31
C LYS A 73 4.89 -10.59 -2.85
N ILE A 74 4.00 -10.99 -1.95
CA ILE A 74 2.66 -11.48 -2.32
C ILE A 74 1.62 -10.54 -1.72
N LEU A 75 0.98 -9.74 -2.58
CA LEU A 75 -0.05 -8.80 -2.19
C LEU A 75 -1.44 -9.36 -2.57
N VAL A 76 -2.34 -9.46 -1.60
CA VAL A 76 -3.73 -9.86 -1.84
C VAL A 76 -4.60 -8.61 -1.88
N SER A 77 -4.95 -8.14 -3.09
CA SER A 77 -5.70 -6.91 -3.32
C SER A 77 -7.15 -7.02 -2.86
N PHE A 78 -7.78 -8.17 -3.06
CA PHE A 78 -9.13 -8.48 -2.60
C PHE A 78 -9.15 -9.02 -1.15
N GLY A 79 -8.70 -8.18 -0.23
CA GLY A 79 -8.42 -8.54 1.16
C GLY A 79 -9.58 -9.11 1.97
N HIS A 80 -10.83 -9.00 1.48
CA HIS A 80 -12.00 -9.64 2.11
C HIS A 80 -11.93 -11.17 2.08
N THR A 81 -11.09 -11.77 1.22
CA THR A 81 -10.78 -13.21 1.21
C THR A 81 -9.75 -13.60 2.27
N SER A 82 -9.57 -12.79 3.28
CA SER A 82 -8.65 -12.99 4.42
C SER A 82 -8.71 -14.39 5.05
N PRO A 83 -9.89 -15.08 5.22
CA PRO A 83 -9.88 -16.42 5.79
C PRO A 83 -9.14 -17.43 4.90
N GLY A 84 -9.16 -17.28 3.57
CA GLY A 84 -8.36 -18.09 2.64
C GLY A 84 -6.86 -17.87 2.81
N VAL A 85 -6.45 -16.61 2.90
CA VAL A 85 -5.05 -16.22 3.12
C VAL A 85 -4.55 -16.75 4.46
N TYR A 86 -5.35 -16.58 5.52
CA TYR A 86 -4.95 -17.05 6.86
C TYR A 86 -4.90 -18.58 6.95
N ALA A 87 -5.79 -19.30 6.27
CA ALA A 87 -5.73 -20.76 6.20
C ALA A 87 -4.43 -21.24 5.56
N VAL A 88 -4.05 -20.67 4.42
CA VAL A 88 -2.82 -21.06 3.71
C VAL A 88 -1.57 -20.69 4.50
N LEU A 89 -1.43 -19.44 4.93
CA LEU A 89 -0.25 -18.97 5.67
C LEU A 89 -0.08 -19.71 7.02
N GLY A 90 -1.19 -19.96 7.75
CA GLY A 90 -1.15 -20.71 9.00
C GLY A 90 -0.69 -22.16 8.79
N ARG A 91 -1.17 -22.83 7.73
CA ARG A 91 -0.73 -24.19 7.38
C ARG A 91 0.71 -24.25 6.88
N LEU A 92 1.22 -23.18 6.29
CA LEU A 92 2.63 -23.05 5.92
C LEU A 92 3.53 -22.69 7.10
N GLY A 93 2.98 -22.44 8.30
CA GLY A 93 3.76 -22.23 9.52
C GLY A 93 4.13 -20.77 9.81
N PHE A 94 3.55 -19.78 9.14
CA PHE A 94 3.80 -18.37 9.42
C PHE A 94 3.30 -17.93 10.80
N PHE A 95 2.29 -18.62 11.35
CA PHE A 95 1.71 -18.40 12.67
C PHE A 95 0.90 -19.62 13.11
N ASP A 96 0.49 -19.64 14.38
CA ASP A 96 -0.37 -20.69 14.92
C ASP A 96 -1.76 -20.66 14.28
N LEU A 97 -2.07 -21.71 13.52
CA LEU A 97 -3.32 -21.84 12.76
C LEU A 97 -4.54 -21.91 13.68
N ASP A 98 -4.45 -22.64 14.81
CA ASP A 98 -5.57 -22.79 15.74
C ASP A 98 -5.97 -21.42 16.33
N THR A 99 -4.98 -20.60 16.66
CA THR A 99 -5.20 -19.20 17.08
C THR A 99 -5.87 -18.38 15.98
N ALA A 100 -5.41 -18.49 14.73
CA ALA A 100 -5.98 -17.75 13.60
C ALA A 100 -7.46 -18.12 13.38
N ILE A 101 -7.78 -19.42 13.34
CA ILE A 101 -9.15 -19.90 13.16
C ILE A 101 -10.04 -19.43 14.32
N ALA A 102 -9.64 -19.66 15.55
CA ALA A 102 -10.47 -19.36 16.70
C ALA A 102 -10.69 -17.88 16.94
N SER A 103 -9.68 -17.03 16.67
CA SER A 103 -9.75 -15.59 16.92
C SER A 103 -10.21 -14.76 15.71
N PHE A 104 -10.47 -15.40 14.55
CA PHE A 104 -10.91 -14.68 13.34
C PHE A 104 -12.08 -13.74 13.64
N ARG A 105 -11.92 -12.46 13.26
CA ARG A 105 -12.87 -11.37 13.49
C ARG A 105 -13.29 -11.15 14.95
N GLN A 106 -12.46 -11.51 15.92
CA GLN A 106 -12.65 -11.10 17.32
C GLN A 106 -12.00 -9.74 17.56
N THR A 107 -12.60 -8.95 18.45
CA THR A 107 -12.01 -7.67 18.90
C THR A 107 -10.63 -7.92 19.51
N GLY A 108 -9.63 -7.18 19.06
CA GLY A 108 -8.24 -7.31 19.50
C GLY A 108 -7.43 -8.38 18.78
N SER A 109 -8.04 -9.20 17.90
CA SER A 109 -7.32 -10.13 17.04
C SER A 109 -6.63 -9.39 15.89
N ILE A 110 -5.46 -9.89 15.47
CA ILE A 110 -4.82 -9.46 14.22
C ILE A 110 -5.42 -10.14 12.98
N PHE A 111 -6.19 -11.21 13.16
CA PHE A 111 -6.86 -11.95 12.08
C PHE A 111 -8.21 -11.31 11.77
N GLU A 112 -8.14 -10.15 11.12
CA GLU A 112 -9.28 -9.30 10.79
C GLU A 112 -10.05 -9.81 9.57
N GLY A 113 -11.19 -9.19 9.29
CA GLY A 113 -12.04 -9.54 8.14
C GLY A 113 -11.45 -9.15 6.78
N HIS A 114 -10.39 -8.36 6.77
CA HIS A 114 -9.56 -8.04 5.62
C HIS A 114 -8.10 -8.26 6.03
N VAL A 115 -7.25 -8.58 5.06
CA VAL A 115 -5.83 -8.80 5.37
C VAL A 115 -5.18 -7.52 5.89
N VAL A 116 -4.39 -7.66 6.96
CA VAL A 116 -3.64 -6.55 7.55
C VAL A 116 -2.16 -6.92 7.68
N ARG A 117 -1.30 -5.93 7.50
CA ARG A 117 0.15 -6.13 7.48
C ARG A 117 0.73 -6.66 8.82
N LYS A 118 -0.04 -6.59 9.92
CA LYS A 118 0.33 -7.18 11.22
C LYS A 118 0.45 -8.70 11.18
N VAL A 119 -0.23 -9.37 10.25
CA VAL A 119 -0.16 -10.82 10.08
C VAL A 119 1.11 -11.18 9.32
N PRO A 120 1.99 -12.06 9.86
CA PRO A 120 3.19 -12.52 9.14
C PRO A 120 2.82 -13.13 7.78
N GLY A 121 3.61 -12.79 6.75
CA GLY A 121 3.34 -13.22 5.37
C GLY A 121 2.33 -12.33 4.61
N VAL A 122 1.71 -11.35 5.26
CA VAL A 122 0.88 -10.33 4.59
C VAL A 122 1.73 -9.08 4.32
N GLU A 123 1.95 -8.76 3.05
CA GLU A 123 2.81 -7.64 2.65
C GLU A 123 2.12 -6.28 2.76
N TRP A 124 0.86 -6.22 2.37
CA TRP A 124 0.07 -5.01 2.33
C TRP A 124 -1.35 -5.26 2.84
N GLY A 125 -1.76 -4.50 3.83
CA GLY A 125 -3.15 -4.52 4.30
C GLY A 125 -4.04 -3.85 3.26
N THR A 126 -5.17 -4.46 2.97
CA THR A 126 -6.13 -3.96 1.98
C THR A 126 -7.51 -3.79 2.60
N GLY A 127 -8.32 -2.93 2.00
CA GLY A 127 -9.69 -2.65 2.42
C GLY A 127 -10.48 -2.14 1.24
N ASN A 128 -10.00 -1.08 0.60
CA ASN A 128 -10.55 -0.61 -0.66
C ASN A 128 -10.00 -1.44 -1.81
N LEU A 129 -10.90 -2.07 -2.55
CA LEU A 129 -10.55 -2.83 -3.75
C LEU A 129 -9.84 -1.96 -4.80
N GLY A 130 -8.96 -2.56 -5.58
CA GLY A 130 -8.23 -1.93 -6.69
C GLY A 130 -7.00 -1.10 -6.29
N GLN A 131 -6.61 -1.08 -5.02
CA GLN A 131 -5.37 -0.39 -4.58
C GLN A 131 -4.14 -1.32 -4.56
N GLY A 132 -4.35 -2.63 -4.49
CA GLY A 132 -3.25 -3.61 -4.37
C GLY A 132 -2.26 -3.58 -5.52
N LEU A 133 -2.72 -3.33 -6.76
CA LEU A 133 -1.82 -3.22 -7.91
C LEU A 133 -0.89 -2.00 -7.81
N SER A 134 -1.42 -0.86 -7.35
CA SER A 134 -0.59 0.33 -7.09
C SER A 134 0.46 0.06 -6.02
N ALA A 135 0.09 -0.62 -4.93
CA ALA A 135 1.04 -1.02 -3.91
C ALA A 135 2.09 -1.99 -4.48
N GLY A 136 1.66 -2.99 -5.25
CA GLY A 136 2.58 -3.92 -5.95
C GLY A 136 3.58 -3.23 -6.85
N CYS A 137 3.17 -2.18 -7.56
CA CYS A 137 4.10 -1.35 -8.35
C CYS A 137 5.17 -0.70 -7.47
N GLY A 138 4.84 -0.25 -6.25
CA GLY A 138 5.80 0.34 -5.32
C GLY A 138 6.87 -0.66 -4.85
N TYR A 139 6.45 -1.87 -4.49
CA TYR A 139 7.37 -2.96 -4.13
C TYR A 139 8.27 -3.34 -5.31
N ALA A 140 7.67 -3.64 -6.47
CA ALA A 140 8.40 -4.03 -7.69
C ALA A 140 9.41 -2.97 -8.13
N LEU A 141 9.05 -1.68 -8.02
CA LEU A 141 9.91 -0.56 -8.38
C LEU A 141 11.16 -0.52 -7.50
N VAL A 142 10.99 -0.59 -6.17
CA VAL A 142 12.12 -0.49 -5.24
C VAL A 142 13.00 -1.73 -5.30
N ASP A 143 12.43 -2.94 -5.47
CA ASP A 143 13.21 -4.15 -5.69
C ASP A 143 14.10 -4.03 -6.93
N LYS A 144 13.54 -3.48 -8.01
CA LYS A 144 14.30 -3.21 -9.25
C LYS A 144 15.40 -2.17 -9.04
N MET A 145 15.12 -1.07 -8.34
CA MET A 145 16.10 -0.03 -8.01
C MET A 145 17.25 -0.57 -7.14
N LYS A 146 16.95 -1.51 -6.24
CA LYS A 146 17.92 -2.17 -5.35
C LYS A 146 18.60 -3.39 -5.97
N ASN A 147 18.26 -3.74 -7.23
CA ASN A 147 18.74 -4.92 -7.96
C ASN A 147 18.48 -6.23 -7.19
N ARG A 148 17.35 -6.35 -6.52
CA ARG A 148 16.90 -7.58 -5.87
C ARG A 148 16.35 -8.55 -6.91
N ASP A 149 16.68 -9.84 -6.78
CA ASP A 149 16.04 -10.92 -7.56
C ASP A 149 14.72 -11.31 -6.87
N ALA A 150 13.73 -10.43 -6.93
CA ALA A 150 12.44 -10.62 -6.30
C ALA A 150 11.31 -10.32 -7.30
N PHE A 151 10.27 -11.14 -7.25
CA PHE A 151 9.02 -10.90 -7.97
C PHE A 151 7.95 -10.38 -7.02
N THR A 152 7.10 -9.51 -7.54
CA THR A 152 5.90 -9.05 -6.85
C THR A 152 4.68 -9.70 -7.48
N PHE A 153 4.01 -10.58 -6.74
CA PHE A 153 2.76 -11.22 -7.11
C PHE A 153 1.60 -10.40 -6.52
N VAL A 154 0.70 -9.93 -7.38
CA VAL A 154 -0.50 -9.21 -6.96
C VAL A 154 -1.72 -10.06 -7.30
N LEU A 155 -2.34 -10.62 -6.27
CA LEU A 155 -3.53 -11.45 -6.40
C LEU A 155 -4.75 -10.54 -6.34
N MET A 156 -5.59 -10.58 -7.37
CA MET A 156 -6.70 -9.66 -7.57
C MET A 156 -7.99 -10.41 -7.89
N SER A 157 -9.14 -9.78 -7.59
CA SER A 157 -10.43 -10.22 -8.08
C SER A 157 -10.77 -9.60 -9.45
N ASP A 158 -11.73 -10.21 -10.14
CA ASP A 158 -12.29 -9.69 -11.38
C ASP A 158 -13.15 -8.43 -11.14
N GLY A 159 -13.91 -8.39 -10.04
CA GLY A 159 -14.76 -7.25 -9.71
C GLY A 159 -13.99 -5.95 -9.48
N GLU A 160 -12.79 -6.01 -8.89
CA GLU A 160 -11.99 -4.80 -8.66
C GLU A 160 -11.35 -4.22 -9.92
N GLN A 161 -11.36 -4.96 -11.04
CA GLN A 161 -10.81 -4.49 -12.32
C GLN A 161 -11.57 -3.28 -12.90
N THR A 162 -12.77 -3.00 -12.40
CA THR A 162 -13.53 -1.78 -12.76
C THR A 162 -13.05 -0.51 -12.07
N LYS A 163 -12.19 -0.63 -11.05
CA LYS A 163 -11.66 0.52 -10.32
C LYS A 163 -10.69 1.32 -11.19
N GLY A 164 -10.88 2.65 -11.29
CA GLY A 164 -10.02 3.54 -12.09
C GLY A 164 -8.54 3.42 -11.76
N GLN A 165 -8.21 3.33 -10.47
CA GLN A 165 -6.83 3.19 -9.99
C GLN A 165 -6.11 1.93 -10.51
N VAL A 166 -6.82 0.86 -10.88
CA VAL A 166 -6.22 -0.33 -11.53
C VAL A 166 -5.67 0.04 -12.91
N GLY A 167 -6.41 0.85 -13.69
CA GLY A 167 -5.94 1.36 -14.99
C GLY A 167 -4.72 2.28 -14.84
N GLU A 168 -4.72 3.15 -13.81
CA GLU A 168 -3.57 3.99 -13.46
C GLU A 168 -2.32 3.14 -13.20
N ALA A 169 -2.43 2.13 -12.35
CA ALA A 169 -1.33 1.23 -11.99
C ALA A 169 -0.81 0.41 -13.19
N ARG A 170 -1.71 -0.07 -14.07
CA ARG A 170 -1.30 -0.79 -15.29
C ARG A 170 -0.41 0.05 -16.18
N ARG A 171 -0.80 1.31 -16.44
CA ARG A 171 -0.02 2.25 -17.27
C ARG A 171 1.33 2.58 -16.63
N PHE A 172 1.36 2.78 -15.31
CA PHE A 172 2.60 3.02 -14.56
C PHE A 172 3.57 1.85 -14.67
N ALA A 173 3.11 0.63 -14.44
CA ALA A 173 3.92 -0.57 -14.53
C ALA A 173 4.60 -0.72 -15.91
N MET A 174 3.87 -0.43 -16.98
CA MET A 174 4.40 -0.45 -18.35
C MET A 174 5.39 0.68 -18.61
N LYS A 175 5.08 1.91 -18.17
CA LYS A 175 5.97 3.07 -18.34
C LYS A 175 7.33 2.83 -17.70
N TYR A 176 7.35 2.27 -16.49
CA TYR A 176 8.59 2.01 -15.73
C TYR A 176 9.14 0.59 -15.92
N LYS A 177 8.56 -0.15 -16.88
CA LYS A 177 9.03 -1.49 -17.28
C LYS A 177 9.22 -2.41 -16.07
N LEU A 178 8.18 -2.53 -15.22
CA LEU A 178 8.22 -3.38 -14.03
C LEU A 178 8.06 -4.85 -14.43
N ASP A 179 9.10 -5.40 -15.05
CA ASP A 179 9.14 -6.79 -15.56
C ASP A 179 9.21 -7.85 -14.44
N ASN A 180 9.26 -7.43 -13.20
CA ASN A 180 9.18 -8.25 -12.00
C ASN A 180 7.80 -8.25 -11.31
N ILE A 181 6.74 -7.73 -11.95
CA ILE A 181 5.37 -7.79 -11.42
C ILE A 181 4.54 -8.84 -12.14
N ARG A 182 3.76 -9.62 -11.38
CA ARG A 182 2.83 -10.65 -11.87
C ARG A 182 1.48 -10.44 -11.22
N VAL A 183 0.48 -10.13 -12.03
CA VAL A 183 -0.92 -10.06 -11.60
C VAL A 183 -1.58 -11.40 -11.85
N ILE A 184 -2.31 -11.93 -10.86
CA ILE A 184 -3.12 -13.14 -11.02
C ILE A 184 -4.54 -12.79 -10.60
N ILE A 185 -5.48 -12.93 -11.55
CA ILE A 185 -6.88 -12.57 -11.35
C ILE A 185 -7.70 -13.82 -11.08
N ASP A 186 -8.33 -13.88 -9.90
CA ASP A 186 -9.39 -14.83 -9.57
C ASP A 186 -10.64 -14.46 -10.39
N TYR A 187 -10.79 -15.10 -11.55
CA TYR A 187 -11.84 -14.79 -12.53
C TYR A 187 -13.04 -15.72 -12.33
N ASN A 188 -13.76 -15.52 -11.23
CA ASN A 188 -14.96 -16.30 -10.88
C ASN A 188 -16.27 -15.70 -11.42
N ARG A 189 -16.24 -14.49 -11.99
CA ARG A 189 -17.34 -13.75 -12.62
C ARG A 189 -18.47 -13.33 -11.67
N ILE A 190 -18.25 -13.35 -10.35
CA ILE A 190 -19.29 -13.08 -9.37
C ILE A 190 -18.84 -12.03 -8.35
N GLN A 191 -19.68 -11.01 -8.18
CA GLN A 191 -19.61 -10.02 -7.12
C GLN A 191 -20.74 -10.27 -6.10
N ILE A 192 -20.75 -9.51 -5.01
CA ILE A 192 -21.77 -9.62 -3.97
C ILE A 192 -23.20 -9.34 -4.51
N SER A 193 -23.33 -8.50 -5.52
CA SER A 193 -24.62 -8.12 -6.10
C SER A 193 -25.04 -8.98 -7.29
N GLY A 194 -24.17 -9.85 -7.80
CA GLY A 194 -24.47 -10.71 -8.94
C GLY A 194 -23.28 -10.95 -9.88
N CYS A 195 -23.59 -11.32 -11.12
CA CYS A 195 -22.60 -11.53 -12.19
C CYS A 195 -21.91 -10.21 -12.56
N ILE A 196 -20.58 -10.25 -12.78
CA ILE A 196 -19.81 -9.06 -13.18
C ILE A 196 -20.33 -8.42 -14.47
N PHE A 197 -20.84 -9.22 -15.39
CA PHE A 197 -21.38 -8.73 -16.67
C PHE A 197 -22.69 -7.96 -16.52
N ASP A 198 -23.46 -8.24 -15.46
CA ASP A 198 -24.70 -7.54 -15.15
C ASP A 198 -24.46 -6.30 -14.28
N ILE A 199 -23.44 -6.36 -13.41
CA ILE A 199 -23.12 -5.27 -12.48
C ILE A 199 -22.34 -4.15 -13.16
N MET A 200 -21.18 -4.49 -13.76
CA MET A 200 -20.36 -3.55 -14.52
C MET A 200 -19.47 -4.34 -15.49
N PRO A 201 -19.89 -4.49 -16.75
CA PRO A 201 -19.10 -5.19 -17.77
C PRO A 201 -17.72 -4.59 -17.94
N ASN A 202 -16.71 -5.44 -18.00
CA ASN A 202 -15.32 -5.02 -18.17
C ASN A 202 -14.55 -6.06 -19.00
N ASN A 203 -13.93 -5.63 -20.08
CA ASN A 203 -13.06 -6.46 -20.91
C ASN A 203 -11.67 -6.53 -20.31
N ILE A 204 -11.50 -7.30 -19.25
CA ILE A 204 -10.27 -7.36 -18.47
C ILE A 204 -9.07 -7.66 -19.36
N LYS A 205 -9.14 -8.73 -20.17
CA LYS A 205 -8.06 -9.15 -21.07
C LYS A 205 -7.63 -8.03 -22.02
N GLU A 206 -8.59 -7.42 -22.71
CA GLU A 206 -8.33 -6.36 -23.68
C GLU A 206 -7.75 -5.11 -23.02
N ASN A 207 -8.17 -4.79 -21.81
CA ASN A 207 -7.62 -3.64 -21.06
C ASN A 207 -6.13 -3.82 -20.72
N TYR A 208 -5.71 -5.03 -20.31
CA TYR A 208 -4.30 -5.32 -20.06
C TYR A 208 -3.48 -5.35 -21.36
N LEU A 209 -4.01 -5.96 -22.42
CA LEU A 209 -3.36 -5.98 -23.74
C LEU A 209 -3.21 -4.58 -24.33
N ALA A 210 -4.24 -3.73 -24.23
CA ALA A 210 -4.20 -2.35 -24.74
C ALA A 210 -3.17 -1.48 -23.99
N ASP A 211 -2.97 -1.72 -22.68
CA ASP A 211 -1.91 -1.06 -21.91
C ASP A 211 -0.51 -1.68 -22.17
N GLY A 212 -0.39 -2.77 -22.97
CA GLY A 212 0.87 -3.37 -23.40
C GLY A 212 1.38 -4.54 -22.56
N TRP A 213 0.60 -5.01 -21.56
CA TRP A 213 0.97 -6.16 -20.73
C TRP A 213 0.97 -7.46 -21.55
N GLU A 214 1.75 -8.46 -21.07
CA GLU A 214 1.50 -9.85 -21.47
C GLU A 214 0.27 -10.36 -20.75
N VAL A 215 -0.60 -11.10 -21.45
CA VAL A 215 -1.78 -11.72 -20.87
C VAL A 215 -1.76 -13.22 -21.11
N MET A 216 -1.88 -13.99 -20.04
CA MET A 216 -1.99 -15.45 -20.07
C MET A 216 -3.33 -15.86 -19.45
N GLU A 217 -3.91 -16.94 -19.95
CA GLU A 217 -5.16 -17.49 -19.42
C GLU A 217 -4.93 -18.94 -18.96
N THR A 218 -5.58 -19.36 -17.87
CA THR A 218 -5.43 -20.69 -17.31
C THR A 218 -6.71 -21.13 -16.60
N ASP A 219 -6.89 -22.44 -16.43
CA ASP A 219 -7.85 -22.97 -15.46
C ASP A 219 -7.27 -22.75 -14.06
N GLY A 220 -7.96 -21.92 -13.25
CA GLY A 220 -7.54 -21.59 -11.89
C GLY A 220 -7.70 -22.74 -10.89
N HIS A 221 -8.42 -23.82 -11.25
CA HIS A 221 -8.59 -25.02 -10.44
C HIS A 221 -7.72 -26.21 -10.87
N ASP A 222 -7.06 -26.12 -12.02
CA ASP A 222 -6.05 -27.10 -12.43
C ASP A 222 -4.67 -26.67 -11.88
N LEU A 223 -4.24 -27.30 -10.80
CA LEU A 223 -2.98 -27.00 -10.11
C LEU A 223 -1.74 -27.13 -11.02
N GLY A 224 -1.76 -28.10 -11.96
CA GLY A 224 -0.66 -28.32 -12.89
C GLY A 224 -0.56 -27.22 -13.94
N GLN A 225 -1.68 -26.84 -14.55
CA GLN A 225 -1.75 -25.75 -15.51
C GLN A 225 -1.42 -24.42 -14.85
N LEU A 226 -2.02 -24.14 -13.67
CA LEU A 226 -1.80 -22.90 -12.93
C LEU A 226 -0.32 -22.73 -12.56
N TYR A 227 0.31 -23.78 -12.00
CA TYR A 227 1.74 -23.78 -11.71
C TYR A 227 2.58 -23.49 -12.96
N SER A 228 2.32 -24.18 -14.05
CA SER A 228 3.07 -24.04 -15.29
C SER A 228 2.91 -22.65 -15.91
N THR A 229 1.71 -22.09 -15.87
CA THR A 229 1.41 -20.74 -16.38
C THR A 229 2.14 -19.68 -15.57
N ILE A 230 2.09 -19.77 -14.22
CA ILE A 230 2.80 -18.80 -13.35
C ILE A 230 4.31 -18.94 -13.57
N LYS A 231 4.86 -20.15 -13.58
CA LYS A 231 6.27 -20.39 -13.84
C LYS A 231 6.73 -19.79 -15.17
N ASN A 232 6.02 -20.07 -16.27
CA ASN A 232 6.34 -19.55 -17.60
C ASN A 232 6.27 -18.01 -17.64
N SER A 233 5.38 -17.40 -16.87
CA SER A 233 5.28 -15.96 -16.77
C SER A 233 6.57 -15.31 -16.24
N LEU A 234 7.35 -16.00 -15.41
CA LEU A 234 8.58 -15.46 -14.80
C LEU A 234 9.67 -15.19 -15.84
N GLU A 235 9.64 -15.86 -16.99
CA GLU A 235 10.61 -15.67 -18.09
C GLU A 235 10.28 -14.45 -18.96
N VAL A 236 9.07 -13.91 -18.84
CA VAL A 236 8.59 -12.77 -19.64
C VAL A 236 9.19 -11.45 -19.12
N LYS A 237 9.84 -10.68 -20.01
CA LYS A 237 10.54 -9.42 -19.67
C LYS A 237 9.64 -8.19 -19.79
N LYS A 238 8.42 -8.30 -19.33
CA LYS A 238 7.45 -7.20 -19.15
C LYS A 238 6.41 -7.59 -18.10
N PRO A 239 5.58 -6.65 -17.60
CA PRO A 239 4.48 -6.98 -16.70
C PRO A 239 3.56 -8.05 -17.29
N VAL A 240 3.12 -9.02 -16.46
CA VAL A 240 2.25 -10.11 -16.89
C VAL A 240 0.97 -10.12 -16.05
N CYS A 241 -0.17 -10.29 -16.73
CA CYS A 241 -1.47 -10.58 -16.15
C CYS A 241 -1.88 -12.00 -16.48
N ILE A 242 -2.18 -12.81 -15.47
CA ILE A 242 -2.71 -14.16 -15.58
C ILE A 242 -4.18 -14.13 -15.19
N ILE A 243 -5.07 -14.48 -16.11
CA ILE A 243 -6.50 -14.60 -15.87
C ILE A 243 -6.78 -16.07 -15.55
N ALA A 244 -7.01 -16.39 -14.29
CA ALA A 244 -7.29 -17.72 -13.81
C ALA A 244 -8.80 -17.91 -13.69
N SER A 245 -9.41 -18.72 -14.58
CA SER A 245 -10.84 -19.03 -14.53
C SER A 245 -11.13 -19.92 -13.32
N THR A 246 -12.03 -19.44 -12.45
CA THR A 246 -12.36 -20.08 -11.18
C THR A 246 -13.88 -20.15 -10.96
N THR A 247 -14.29 -20.75 -9.85
CA THR A 247 -15.68 -20.89 -9.45
C THR A 247 -15.83 -20.46 -7.99
N ILE A 248 -16.70 -19.49 -7.73
CA ILE A 248 -17.02 -19.08 -6.36
C ILE A 248 -17.58 -20.26 -5.56
N GLY A 249 -17.15 -20.43 -4.31
CA GLY A 249 -17.62 -21.51 -3.43
C GLY A 249 -17.12 -22.90 -3.82
N LYS A 250 -16.01 -23.00 -4.56
CA LYS A 250 -15.43 -24.25 -5.10
C LYS A 250 -15.27 -25.33 -4.04
N GLY A 251 -15.67 -26.54 -4.39
CA GLY A 251 -15.56 -27.77 -3.56
C GLY A 251 -16.82 -28.07 -2.75
N VAL A 252 -17.85 -27.21 -2.77
CA VAL A 252 -19.13 -27.45 -2.08
C VAL A 252 -20.28 -27.21 -3.04
N SER A 253 -20.97 -28.28 -3.43
CA SER A 253 -21.94 -28.30 -4.52
C SER A 253 -23.06 -27.28 -4.40
N PHE A 254 -23.56 -27.06 -3.18
CA PHE A 254 -24.63 -26.10 -2.93
C PHE A 254 -24.15 -24.65 -2.85
N MET A 255 -22.81 -24.38 -2.83
CA MET A 255 -22.20 -23.06 -2.84
C MET A 255 -21.68 -22.65 -4.22
N GLU A 256 -21.21 -23.61 -5.03
CA GLU A 256 -20.58 -23.35 -6.34
C GLU A 256 -21.46 -22.49 -7.25
N GLY A 257 -20.87 -21.45 -7.82
CA GLY A 257 -21.51 -20.56 -8.79
C GLY A 257 -22.61 -19.65 -8.24
N LYS A 258 -22.84 -19.62 -6.93
CA LYS A 258 -23.95 -18.84 -6.33
C LYS A 258 -23.44 -17.55 -5.67
N CYS A 259 -23.87 -16.41 -6.16
CA CYS A 259 -23.50 -15.08 -5.64
C CYS A 259 -23.88 -14.89 -4.16
N ALA A 260 -24.92 -15.56 -3.67
CA ALA A 260 -25.31 -15.49 -2.25
C ALA A 260 -24.15 -15.88 -1.31
N TYR A 261 -23.29 -16.83 -1.70
CA TYR A 261 -22.17 -17.27 -0.88
C TYR A 261 -20.92 -16.39 -1.01
N HIS A 262 -20.99 -15.29 -1.75
CA HIS A 262 -19.92 -14.29 -1.71
C HIS A 262 -19.66 -13.84 -0.26
N GLY A 263 -20.71 -13.50 0.49
CA GLY A 263 -20.61 -13.05 1.89
C GLY A 263 -21.49 -13.82 2.88
N LYS A 264 -22.30 -14.79 2.43
CA LYS A 264 -23.14 -15.61 3.31
C LYS A 264 -22.30 -16.71 3.94
N THR A 265 -22.27 -16.76 5.28
CA THR A 265 -21.65 -17.82 6.06
C THR A 265 -22.61 -19.00 6.25
N LEU A 266 -22.07 -20.18 6.56
CA LEU A 266 -22.86 -21.37 6.81
C LEU A 266 -23.36 -21.42 8.26
N GLY A 267 -24.56 -22.03 8.45
CA GLY A 267 -24.97 -22.56 9.75
C GLY A 267 -24.24 -23.89 10.03
N GLU A 268 -24.35 -24.38 11.27
CA GLU A 268 -23.61 -25.58 11.69
C GLU A 268 -23.99 -26.83 10.86
N GLU A 269 -25.27 -27.02 10.56
CA GLU A 269 -25.73 -28.15 9.75
C GLU A 269 -25.14 -28.11 8.34
N ASP A 270 -25.18 -26.94 7.68
CA ASP A 270 -24.62 -26.78 6.34
C ASP A 270 -23.08 -26.85 6.36
N TYR A 271 -22.43 -26.41 7.46
CA TYR A 271 -20.99 -26.59 7.65
C TYR A 271 -20.59 -28.06 7.60
N TYR A 272 -21.27 -28.93 8.37
CA TYR A 272 -20.94 -30.36 8.37
C TYR A 272 -21.23 -31.03 7.02
N LYS A 273 -22.27 -30.60 6.31
CA LYS A 273 -22.54 -31.06 4.92
C LYS A 273 -21.39 -30.65 3.99
N ALA A 274 -20.97 -29.38 4.05
CA ALA A 274 -19.90 -28.86 3.21
C ALA A 274 -18.56 -29.56 3.46
N VAL A 275 -18.18 -29.74 4.72
CA VAL A 275 -16.92 -30.41 5.09
C VAL A 275 -16.91 -31.87 4.64
N LYS A 276 -18.06 -32.57 4.71
CA LYS A 276 -18.22 -33.93 4.18
C LYS A 276 -18.03 -34.01 2.67
N GLU A 277 -18.51 -33.00 1.91
CA GLU A 277 -18.27 -32.93 0.46
C GLU A 277 -16.78 -32.72 0.14
N LEU A 278 -16.04 -32.04 1.01
CA LEU A 278 -14.57 -31.91 0.90
C LEU A 278 -13.80 -33.20 1.25
N GLY A 279 -14.50 -34.26 1.68
CA GLY A 279 -13.89 -35.52 2.11
C GLY A 279 -13.23 -35.45 3.49
N LEU A 280 -13.66 -34.54 4.35
CA LEU A 280 -13.05 -34.25 5.65
C LEU A 280 -14.08 -34.37 6.79
N GLU A 281 -13.56 -34.42 8.03
CA GLU A 281 -14.36 -34.30 9.24
C GLU A 281 -14.39 -32.85 9.73
N GLY A 282 -15.51 -32.46 10.34
CA GLY A 282 -15.68 -31.13 10.93
C GLY A 282 -15.06 -31.03 12.32
N ASP A 283 -14.43 -29.89 12.59
CA ASP A 283 -13.72 -29.59 13.84
C ASP A 283 -14.30 -28.36 14.58
N LEU A 284 -15.55 -28.03 14.28
CA LEU A 284 -16.20 -26.79 14.72
C LEU A 284 -16.21 -26.65 16.26
N GLU A 285 -16.51 -27.73 16.98
CA GLU A 285 -16.60 -27.72 18.46
C GLU A 285 -15.24 -27.40 19.10
N LYS A 286 -14.14 -27.95 18.56
CA LYS A 286 -12.78 -27.63 19.02
C LYS A 286 -12.56 -26.11 19.01
N TYR A 287 -12.88 -25.48 17.90
CA TYR A 287 -12.62 -24.03 17.73
C TYR A 287 -13.61 -23.14 18.47
N LYS A 288 -14.85 -23.57 18.69
CA LYS A 288 -15.78 -22.90 19.61
C LYS A 288 -15.23 -22.84 21.02
N GLU A 289 -14.64 -23.95 21.53
CA GLU A 289 -14.05 -23.98 22.86
C GLU A 289 -12.80 -23.11 22.98
N ILE A 290 -11.90 -23.11 21.96
CA ILE A 290 -10.73 -22.23 21.94
C ILE A 290 -11.19 -20.76 21.91
N ARG A 291 -12.20 -20.45 21.09
CA ARG A 291 -12.74 -19.08 20.93
C ARG A 291 -13.32 -18.52 22.24
N LYS A 292 -13.94 -19.34 23.08
CA LYS A 292 -14.48 -18.93 24.40
C LYS A 292 -13.39 -18.46 25.35
N ARG A 293 -12.19 -19.06 25.30
CA ARG A 293 -11.08 -18.79 26.24
C ARG A 293 -10.52 -17.37 26.09
N LYS A 294 -10.58 -16.78 24.91
CA LYS A 294 -10.09 -15.41 24.58
C LYS A 294 -8.62 -15.13 25.00
N ASN A 295 -7.85 -16.17 25.22
CA ASN A 295 -6.45 -16.05 25.64
C ASN A 295 -5.55 -16.44 24.47
N TYR A 296 -5.20 -15.44 23.64
CA TYR A 296 -4.39 -15.62 22.44
C TYR A 296 -3.07 -14.90 22.56
N SER A 297 -2.01 -15.53 22.04
CA SER A 297 -0.74 -14.88 21.81
C SER A 297 -0.58 -14.66 20.31
N PHE A 298 -0.47 -13.40 19.91
CA PHE A 298 -0.28 -13.05 18.50
C PHE A 298 1.19 -12.79 18.21
N PRO A 299 1.69 -13.20 17.02
CA PRO A 299 3.02 -12.81 16.58
C PRO A 299 3.12 -11.29 16.49
N LYS A 300 4.27 -10.76 16.88
CA LYS A 300 4.57 -9.32 16.76
C LYS A 300 5.45 -9.11 15.56
N ARG A 301 5.02 -8.27 14.62
CA ARG A 301 5.87 -7.73 13.54
C ARG A 301 6.41 -6.36 13.95
N ASN A 302 7.67 -6.12 13.64
CA ASN A 302 8.28 -4.80 13.79
C ASN A 302 8.12 -4.04 12.46
N PHE A 303 7.60 -2.83 12.53
CA PHE A 303 7.43 -1.93 11.39
C PHE A 303 8.38 -0.73 11.46
N ASP A 304 9.38 -0.77 12.33
CA ASP A 304 10.37 0.31 12.45
C ASP A 304 11.19 0.40 11.17
N ILE A 305 10.97 1.46 10.43
CA ILE A 305 11.76 1.78 9.24
C ILE A 305 13.02 2.52 9.68
N LYS A 306 14.17 1.91 9.42
CA LYS A 306 15.46 2.56 9.65
C LYS A 306 15.69 3.59 8.55
N VAL A 307 15.95 4.82 8.96
CA VAL A 307 16.28 5.92 8.07
C VAL A 307 17.72 6.35 8.34
N SER A 308 18.56 6.28 7.32
CA SER A 308 19.96 6.68 7.37
C SER A 308 20.28 7.55 6.16
N ILE A 309 20.11 8.87 6.30
CA ILE A 309 20.42 9.84 5.25
C ILE A 309 21.25 10.99 5.77
N ASN A 310 22.01 11.61 4.89
CA ASN A 310 22.69 12.87 5.16
C ASN A 310 21.71 14.03 4.92
N GLN A 311 21.46 14.86 5.94
CA GLN A 311 20.56 16.01 5.81
C GLN A 311 21.19 17.18 5.03
N GLY A 312 22.50 17.18 4.81
CA GLY A 312 23.23 18.28 4.19
C GLY A 312 23.22 19.56 5.02
N LYS A 313 23.66 20.67 4.42
CA LYS A 313 23.61 21.99 5.06
C LYS A 313 22.32 22.72 4.66
N PRO A 314 21.59 23.30 5.64
CA PRO A 314 20.43 24.13 5.33
C PRO A 314 20.79 25.37 4.49
N ARG A 315 19.91 25.75 3.58
CA ARG A 315 20.01 27.06 2.90
C ARG A 315 19.50 28.15 3.81
N ILE A 316 20.09 29.34 3.68
CA ILE A 316 19.65 30.54 4.39
C ILE A 316 19.10 31.53 3.35
N TYR A 317 17.89 32.00 3.60
CA TYR A 317 17.24 33.06 2.85
C TYR A 317 17.25 34.32 3.73
N GLU A 318 17.83 35.39 3.21
CA GLU A 318 17.99 36.64 3.94
C GLU A 318 16.70 37.48 3.98
N PRO A 319 16.51 38.35 4.98
CA PRO A 319 15.37 39.26 5.03
C PRO A 319 15.27 40.10 3.75
N GLY A 320 14.04 40.26 3.25
CA GLY A 320 13.79 40.94 1.98
C GLY A 320 13.84 40.04 0.74
N THR A 321 14.29 38.79 0.88
CA THR A 321 14.22 37.81 -0.22
C THR A 321 12.75 37.54 -0.58
N LYS A 322 12.41 37.67 -1.86
CA LYS A 322 11.10 37.28 -2.40
C LYS A 322 11.15 35.82 -2.85
N ILE A 323 10.67 34.93 -2.01
CA ILE A 323 10.64 33.50 -2.30
C ILE A 323 9.37 32.86 -1.70
N ASP A 324 8.80 31.91 -2.43
CA ASP A 324 7.72 31.06 -1.91
C ASP A 324 8.27 29.79 -1.23
N ASN A 325 7.48 29.23 -0.34
CA ASN A 325 7.87 28.01 0.40
C ASN A 325 8.07 26.82 -0.52
N ARG A 326 7.37 26.76 -1.67
CA ARG A 326 7.53 25.68 -2.66
C ARG A 326 8.93 25.69 -3.26
N SER A 327 9.46 26.87 -3.59
CA SER A 327 10.82 27.00 -4.11
C SER A 327 11.88 26.60 -3.07
N ALA A 328 11.65 26.91 -1.80
CA ALA A 328 12.50 26.44 -0.71
C ALA A 328 12.43 24.91 -0.56
N PHE A 329 11.24 24.30 -0.70
CA PHE A 329 11.06 22.85 -0.76
C PHE A 329 11.86 22.24 -1.91
N GLY A 330 11.68 22.72 -3.13
CA GLY A 330 12.38 22.18 -4.30
C GLY A 330 13.91 22.27 -4.18
N ASN A 331 14.41 23.38 -3.63
CA ASN A 331 15.84 23.56 -3.35
C ASN A 331 16.35 22.56 -2.29
N ALA A 332 15.64 22.39 -1.18
CA ALA A 332 16.01 21.45 -0.13
C ALA A 332 15.98 20.00 -0.63
N LEU A 333 14.98 19.64 -1.44
CA LEU A 333 14.84 18.33 -2.06
C LEU A 333 16.01 18.02 -3.01
N LEU A 334 16.39 18.99 -3.85
CA LEU A 334 17.57 18.86 -4.72
C LEU A 334 18.85 18.63 -3.90
N ASP A 335 19.07 19.45 -2.88
CA ASP A 335 20.26 19.33 -2.01
C ASP A 335 20.31 17.95 -1.33
N LEU A 336 19.18 17.48 -0.80
CA LEU A 336 19.06 16.14 -0.22
C LEU A 336 19.41 15.06 -1.25
N GLY A 337 18.91 15.18 -2.47
CA GLY A 337 19.24 14.28 -3.57
C GLY A 337 20.75 14.27 -3.86
N MET A 338 21.39 15.43 -3.91
CA MET A 338 22.82 15.56 -4.18
C MET A 338 23.70 14.90 -3.12
N VAL A 339 23.41 15.13 -1.82
CA VAL A 339 24.23 14.57 -0.73
C VAL A 339 23.96 13.09 -0.45
N ASN A 340 22.85 12.53 -0.98
CA ASN A 340 22.46 11.12 -0.85
C ASN A 340 22.41 10.38 -2.20
N LYS A 341 23.05 10.90 -3.24
CA LYS A 341 22.94 10.31 -4.60
C LYS A 341 23.33 8.84 -4.66
N ASP A 342 24.30 8.41 -3.86
CA ASP A 342 24.85 7.05 -3.83
C ASP A 342 24.25 6.18 -2.71
N ASN A 343 23.27 6.70 -1.95
CA ASN A 343 22.62 5.95 -0.89
C ASN A 343 21.65 4.90 -1.47
N LYS A 344 22.06 3.64 -1.47
CA LYS A 344 21.28 2.49 -1.96
C LYS A 344 20.33 1.93 -0.90
N GLU A 345 20.63 2.11 0.37
CA GLU A 345 19.79 1.62 1.47
C GLU A 345 18.50 2.42 1.56
N ASN A 346 18.63 3.75 1.59
CA ASN A 346 17.50 4.67 1.63
C ASN A 346 17.54 5.66 0.45
N PRO A 347 17.28 5.20 -0.78
CA PRO A 347 17.25 6.10 -1.94
C PRO A 347 16.13 7.13 -1.77
N ILE A 348 16.43 8.40 -2.03
CA ILE A 348 15.41 9.44 -2.09
C ILE A 348 14.74 9.38 -3.45
N ILE A 349 13.42 9.21 -3.46
CA ILE A 349 12.60 9.11 -4.67
C ILE A 349 11.41 10.05 -4.60
N VAL A 350 10.96 10.52 -5.76
CA VAL A 350 9.90 11.52 -5.87
C VAL A 350 8.84 11.05 -6.86
N PHE A 351 7.57 11.14 -6.44
CA PHE A 351 6.39 10.92 -7.28
C PHE A 351 5.64 12.21 -7.52
N ASP A 352 5.17 12.42 -8.73
CA ASP A 352 4.55 13.66 -9.21
C ASP A 352 3.45 13.35 -10.21
N CYS A 353 2.39 14.16 -10.25
CA CYS A 353 1.23 14.00 -11.13
C CYS A 353 1.12 15.13 -12.16
N ASP A 354 2.14 15.28 -13.02
CA ASP A 354 2.21 16.29 -14.09
C ASP A 354 2.29 17.76 -13.60
N LEU A 355 2.75 17.96 -12.36
CA LEU A 355 2.81 19.27 -11.70
C LEU A 355 4.22 19.73 -11.33
N ALA A 356 5.27 19.08 -11.83
CA ALA A 356 6.65 19.25 -11.37
C ALA A 356 7.13 20.72 -11.32
N SER A 357 6.81 21.54 -12.31
CA SER A 357 7.19 22.96 -12.33
C SER A 357 6.43 23.79 -11.27
N SER A 358 5.19 23.42 -10.98
CA SER A 358 4.31 24.11 -10.04
C SER A 358 4.62 23.72 -8.59
N VAL A 359 4.81 22.44 -8.30
CA VAL A 359 5.18 21.93 -6.97
C VAL A 359 6.68 21.99 -6.69
N LYS A 360 7.50 22.37 -7.69
CA LYS A 360 8.96 22.59 -7.61
C LYS A 360 9.80 21.32 -7.45
N THR A 361 9.33 20.20 -7.96
CA THR A 361 10.09 18.95 -8.07
C THR A 361 10.94 18.88 -9.35
N ASP A 362 10.78 19.82 -10.28
CA ASP A 362 11.42 19.84 -11.60
C ASP A 362 12.95 19.90 -11.55
N LEU A 363 13.54 20.57 -10.56
CA LEU A 363 14.99 20.58 -10.36
C LEU A 363 15.52 19.20 -9.99
N PHE A 364 14.80 18.48 -9.10
CA PHE A 364 15.14 17.11 -8.73
C PHE A 364 14.97 16.17 -9.94
N ALA A 365 13.89 16.31 -10.69
CA ALA A 365 13.62 15.52 -11.89
C ALA A 365 14.72 15.65 -12.95
N LYS A 366 15.23 16.87 -13.17
CA LYS A 366 16.34 17.13 -14.12
C LYS A 366 17.66 16.48 -13.67
N GLN A 367 17.94 16.50 -12.36
CA GLN A 367 19.20 16.00 -11.80
C GLN A 367 19.21 14.49 -11.59
N PHE A 368 18.04 13.91 -11.25
CA PHE A 368 17.89 12.50 -10.87
C PHE A 368 16.69 11.87 -11.60
N PRO A 369 16.72 11.80 -12.95
CA PRO A 369 15.59 11.28 -13.72
C PRO A 369 15.26 9.82 -13.37
N GLU A 370 16.23 9.03 -12.90
CA GLU A 370 16.05 7.63 -12.48
C GLU A 370 15.43 7.47 -11.08
N LYS A 371 15.29 8.58 -10.33
CA LYS A 371 14.68 8.63 -8.99
C LYS A 371 13.42 9.50 -8.97
N PHE A 372 13.02 10.00 -10.13
CA PHE A 372 11.81 10.79 -10.31
C PHE A 372 10.77 10.02 -11.12
N PHE A 373 9.61 9.80 -10.53
CA PHE A 373 8.55 8.99 -11.11
C PHE A 373 7.33 9.86 -11.43
N GLN A 374 7.27 10.30 -12.68
CA GLN A 374 6.11 11.01 -13.20
C GLN A 374 4.96 10.05 -13.46
N CYS A 375 3.87 10.16 -12.68
CA CYS A 375 2.70 9.33 -12.79
C CYS A 375 1.71 9.78 -13.87
N GLY A 376 1.79 11.05 -14.30
CA GLY A 376 0.73 11.71 -15.06
C GLY A 376 -0.44 12.04 -14.11
N VAL A 377 -1.60 12.41 -14.62
CA VAL A 377 -2.80 12.72 -13.83
C VAL A 377 -3.38 11.42 -13.28
N GLN A 378 -2.78 10.89 -12.19
CA GLN A 378 -3.09 9.57 -11.60
C GLN A 378 -2.81 9.59 -10.07
N GLU A 379 -3.43 10.50 -9.36
CA GLU A 379 -3.14 10.84 -7.96
C GLU A 379 -3.43 9.67 -7.01
N HIS A 380 -4.49 8.90 -7.26
CA HIS A 380 -4.80 7.72 -6.44
C HIS A 380 -3.69 6.67 -6.51
N HIS A 381 -3.16 6.42 -7.72
CA HIS A 381 -2.02 5.54 -7.90
C HIS A 381 -0.77 6.12 -7.23
N ALA A 382 -0.46 7.39 -7.49
CA ALA A 382 0.73 8.06 -6.98
C ALA A 382 0.80 8.05 -5.46
N ALA A 383 -0.32 8.34 -4.77
CA ALA A 383 -0.41 8.28 -3.32
C ALA A 383 -0.18 6.87 -2.76
N THR A 384 -0.67 5.82 -3.45
CA THR A 384 -0.50 4.44 -2.99
C THR A 384 0.89 3.89 -3.31
N VAL A 385 1.38 4.09 -4.55
CA VAL A 385 2.69 3.58 -4.98
C VAL A 385 3.83 4.20 -4.19
N SER A 386 3.74 5.50 -3.89
CA SER A 386 4.73 6.20 -3.08
C SER A 386 4.76 5.70 -1.64
N GLY A 387 3.59 5.43 -1.04
CA GLY A 387 3.49 4.79 0.27
C GLY A 387 4.12 3.40 0.29
N ALA A 388 3.78 2.55 -0.67
CA ALA A 388 4.31 1.19 -0.78
C ALA A 388 5.84 1.18 -1.03
N ALA A 389 6.34 2.06 -1.88
CA ALA A 389 7.78 2.20 -2.10
C ALA A 389 8.55 2.56 -0.82
N SER A 390 7.94 3.35 0.07
CA SER A 390 8.56 3.72 1.35
C SER A 390 8.69 2.54 2.32
N VAL A 391 7.83 1.53 2.20
CA VAL A 391 7.91 0.30 3.01
C VAL A 391 9.17 -0.49 2.71
N GLU A 392 9.65 -0.46 1.48
CA GLU A 392 10.89 -1.11 1.03
C GLU A 392 12.16 -0.28 1.31
N GLY A 393 12.03 0.76 2.14
CA GLY A 393 13.13 1.56 2.65
C GLY A 393 13.51 2.76 1.79
N ALA A 394 12.76 3.10 0.75
CA ALA A 394 12.95 4.36 0.06
C ALA A 394 12.47 5.54 0.92
N ILE A 395 13.15 6.67 0.85
CA ILE A 395 12.63 7.96 1.34
C ILE A 395 11.77 8.54 0.23
N SER A 396 10.49 8.26 0.32
CA SER A 396 9.53 8.52 -0.74
C SER A 396 8.82 9.85 -0.50
N PHE A 397 8.91 10.76 -1.46
CA PHE A 397 8.17 12.00 -1.52
C PHE A 397 7.04 11.87 -2.55
N PHE A 398 5.82 12.25 -2.15
CA PHE A 398 4.69 12.47 -3.05
C PHE A 398 4.37 13.95 -3.02
N ALA A 399 4.52 14.63 -4.16
CA ALA A 399 4.33 16.08 -4.28
C ALA A 399 3.15 16.39 -5.20
N ASP A 400 2.21 17.20 -4.71
CA ASP A 400 0.99 17.54 -5.44
C ASP A 400 0.38 18.88 -4.97
N PHE A 401 -0.74 19.31 -5.59
CA PHE A 401 -1.59 20.34 -5.01
C PHE A 401 -2.43 19.78 -3.85
N GLY A 402 -2.81 20.64 -2.91
CA GLY A 402 -3.56 20.19 -1.73
C GLY A 402 -4.86 19.45 -2.07
N VAL A 403 -5.67 20.00 -2.98
CA VAL A 403 -6.95 19.38 -3.37
C VAL A 403 -6.79 17.98 -3.98
N PHE A 404 -5.70 17.72 -4.69
CA PHE A 404 -5.43 16.43 -5.31
C PHE A 404 -4.67 15.50 -4.36
N GLY A 405 -3.57 16.02 -3.77
CA GLY A 405 -2.72 15.24 -2.88
C GLY A 405 -3.30 15.01 -1.46
N VAL A 406 -4.42 15.63 -1.09
CA VAL A 406 -5.11 15.41 0.20
C VAL A 406 -6.55 15.02 0.01
N ASP A 407 -7.37 15.90 -0.60
CA ASP A 407 -8.83 15.72 -0.60
C ASP A 407 -9.20 14.50 -1.46
N GLU A 408 -8.69 14.42 -2.67
CA GLU A 408 -8.95 13.32 -3.59
C GLU A 408 -8.34 12.00 -3.09
N THR A 409 -7.13 12.03 -2.51
CA THR A 409 -6.35 10.83 -2.13
C THR A 409 -6.45 10.48 -0.64
N TYR A 410 -7.37 11.07 0.10
CA TYR A 410 -7.51 10.86 1.54
C TYR A 410 -7.58 9.38 1.94
N ASN A 411 -8.33 8.57 1.19
CA ASN A 411 -8.47 7.14 1.51
C ASN A 411 -7.17 6.36 1.29
N GLN A 412 -6.38 6.71 0.27
CA GLN A 412 -5.08 6.12 0.01
C GLN A 412 -4.12 6.42 1.18
N HIS A 413 -4.13 7.64 1.70
CA HIS A 413 -3.31 8.00 2.86
C HIS A 413 -3.74 7.32 4.16
N ARG A 414 -5.05 7.11 4.37
CA ARG A 414 -5.52 6.27 5.48
C ARG A 414 -4.98 4.85 5.38
N LEU A 415 -4.97 4.26 4.18
CA LEU A 415 -4.44 2.92 3.97
C LEU A 415 -2.92 2.89 4.11
N ASN A 416 -2.21 3.91 3.63
CA ASN A 416 -0.78 4.08 3.86
C ASN A 416 -0.44 4.06 5.35
N ASP A 417 -1.19 4.80 6.16
CA ASP A 417 -0.98 4.84 7.61
C ASP A 417 -1.21 3.49 8.29
N GLN A 418 -2.29 2.78 7.90
CA GLN A 418 -2.58 1.43 8.38
C GLN A 418 -1.51 0.41 7.98
N ASN A 419 -0.77 0.68 6.92
CA ASN A 419 0.36 -0.12 6.45
C ASN A 419 1.72 0.32 7.02
N TYR A 420 1.73 1.26 7.96
CA TYR A 420 2.97 1.73 8.61
C TYR A 420 4.02 2.22 7.61
N THR A 421 3.60 3.07 6.66
CA THR A 421 4.48 3.61 5.64
C THR A 421 5.40 4.72 6.18
N ASN A 422 6.37 5.13 5.39
CA ASN A 422 7.32 6.21 5.67
C ASN A 422 7.21 7.35 4.63
N LEU A 423 5.98 7.69 4.26
CA LEU A 423 5.68 8.60 3.17
C LEU A 423 5.83 10.07 3.57
N LYS A 424 6.44 10.88 2.71
CA LYS A 424 6.55 12.34 2.82
C LYS A 424 5.62 12.98 1.80
N ILE A 425 4.44 13.37 2.23
CA ILE A 425 3.44 14.05 1.42
C ILE A 425 3.76 15.54 1.47
N VAL A 426 4.05 16.16 0.32
CA VAL A 426 4.33 17.59 0.24
C VAL A 426 3.31 18.23 -0.67
N CYS A 427 2.36 18.96 -0.08
CA CYS A 427 1.31 19.63 -0.84
C CYS A 427 1.49 21.13 -0.87
N THR A 428 1.34 21.66 -2.05
CA THR A 428 1.39 23.10 -2.34
C THR A 428 -0.03 23.62 -2.62
N HIS A 429 -0.18 24.91 -2.83
CA HIS A 429 -1.46 25.52 -3.18
C HIS A 429 -2.55 25.29 -2.09
N LEU A 430 -2.16 25.32 -0.82
CA LEU A 430 -3.10 25.19 0.30
C LEU A 430 -3.81 26.53 0.58
N GLY A 431 -5.06 26.41 1.00
CA GLY A 431 -5.86 27.53 1.48
C GLY A 431 -6.34 28.46 0.36
N LEU A 432 -6.70 29.68 0.75
CA LEU A 432 -7.21 30.70 -0.17
C LEU A 432 -6.12 31.37 -1.01
N ASP A 433 -4.85 31.13 -0.68
CA ASP A 433 -3.66 31.69 -1.31
C ASP A 433 -3.40 31.18 -2.75
N VAL A 434 -4.19 30.23 -3.21
CA VAL A 434 -4.18 29.72 -4.59
C VAL A 434 -4.43 30.84 -5.60
N GLY A 435 -5.31 31.78 -5.27
CA GLY A 435 -5.62 32.94 -6.10
C GLY A 435 -6.51 32.60 -7.29
N GLU A 436 -6.04 32.91 -8.49
CA GLU A 436 -6.79 32.87 -9.75
C GLU A 436 -7.26 31.48 -10.20
N ASP A 437 -6.67 30.40 -9.74
CA ASP A 437 -7.16 29.05 -10.01
C ASP A 437 -8.53 28.77 -9.38
N GLY A 438 -8.88 29.55 -8.35
CA GLY A 438 -10.22 29.62 -7.77
C GLY A 438 -10.59 28.44 -6.88
N LYS A 439 -11.88 28.32 -6.62
CA LYS A 439 -12.44 27.45 -5.55
C LYS A 439 -12.11 25.97 -5.69
N THR A 440 -11.98 25.46 -6.91
CA THR A 440 -11.67 24.05 -7.18
C THR A 440 -10.25 23.66 -6.80
N HIS A 441 -9.39 24.63 -6.53
CA HIS A 441 -7.99 24.43 -6.14
C HIS A 441 -7.67 24.92 -4.71
N GLN A 442 -8.66 25.47 -4.00
CA GLN A 442 -8.51 25.98 -2.64
C GLN A 442 -8.74 24.88 -1.59
N CYS A 443 -7.71 24.10 -1.28
CA CYS A 443 -7.75 23.09 -0.23
C CYS A 443 -7.74 23.77 1.15
N ILE A 444 -8.88 23.73 1.87
CA ILE A 444 -9.06 24.40 3.16
C ILE A 444 -9.25 23.44 4.33
N ASP A 445 -9.45 22.17 4.06
CA ASP A 445 -9.85 21.14 5.04
C ASP A 445 -8.78 20.10 5.34
N TYR A 446 -7.57 20.26 4.79
CA TYR A 446 -6.43 19.36 4.97
C TYR A 446 -6.13 19.00 6.44
N ILE A 447 -6.29 19.95 7.37
CA ILE A 447 -6.11 19.67 8.82
C ILE A 447 -7.26 18.79 9.31
N GLY A 448 -8.51 19.14 8.93
CA GLY A 448 -9.71 18.40 9.30
C GLY A 448 -9.66 16.94 8.84
N LEU A 449 -9.15 16.68 7.65
CA LEU A 449 -8.97 15.35 7.08
C LEU A 449 -7.86 14.58 7.79
N PHE A 450 -6.65 15.11 7.83
CA PHE A 450 -5.49 14.36 8.33
C PHE A 450 -5.44 14.19 9.85
N ARG A 451 -6.11 15.02 10.64
CA ARG A 451 -6.22 14.79 12.09
C ARG A 451 -6.86 13.45 12.46
N ASN A 452 -7.57 12.81 11.53
CA ASN A 452 -8.21 11.51 11.74
C ASN A 452 -7.33 10.34 11.23
N VAL A 453 -6.13 10.63 10.72
CA VAL A 453 -5.13 9.63 10.32
C VAL A 453 -4.06 9.63 11.44
N PHE A 454 -4.14 8.68 12.36
CA PHE A 454 -3.46 8.77 13.66
C PHE A 454 -1.94 8.77 13.60
N GLY A 455 -1.34 8.11 12.61
CA GLY A 455 0.12 8.10 12.39
C GLY A 455 0.64 9.28 11.57
N MET A 456 -0.25 10.14 11.02
CA MET A 456 0.13 11.28 10.18
C MET A 456 0.59 12.46 11.03
N LYS A 457 1.77 12.99 10.72
CA LYS A 457 2.35 14.18 11.35
C LYS A 457 2.22 15.37 10.40
N LEU A 458 1.54 16.43 10.83
CA LEU A 458 1.26 17.61 10.01
C LEU A 458 2.24 18.73 10.34
N VAL A 459 2.83 19.34 9.32
CA VAL A 459 3.73 20.50 9.43
C VAL A 459 3.39 21.55 8.39
N ILE A 460 3.14 22.77 8.82
CA ILE A 460 2.82 23.93 7.95
C ILE A 460 3.87 25.00 8.19
N PRO A 461 4.99 25.02 7.46
CA PRO A 461 6.10 25.92 7.72
C PRO A 461 5.75 27.38 7.43
N ALA A 462 6.30 28.30 8.22
CA ALA A 462 6.00 29.72 8.17
C ALA A 462 6.67 30.47 7.01
N ASP A 463 7.91 30.13 6.70
CA ASP A 463 8.70 30.79 5.67
C ASP A 463 9.68 29.82 4.98
N ALA A 464 10.44 30.33 4.02
CA ALA A 464 11.40 29.54 3.26
C ALA A 464 12.51 28.92 4.11
N ASN A 465 12.96 29.60 5.17
CA ASN A 465 13.99 29.08 6.07
C ASN A 465 13.45 27.90 6.88
N GLN A 466 12.26 28.04 7.47
CA GLN A 466 11.63 26.93 8.19
C GLN A 466 11.30 25.77 7.25
N THR A 467 10.84 26.05 6.03
CA THR A 467 10.56 25.01 5.03
C THR A 467 11.80 24.17 4.72
N ASP A 468 12.95 24.78 4.46
CA ASP A 468 14.21 24.05 4.23
C ASP A 468 14.53 23.07 5.37
N ARG A 469 14.43 23.52 6.64
CA ARG A 469 14.69 22.67 7.81
C ARG A 469 13.67 21.56 7.96
N VAL A 470 12.40 21.88 7.74
CA VAL A 470 11.30 20.89 7.81
C VAL A 470 11.52 19.77 6.79
N ILE A 471 11.85 20.10 5.54
CA ILE A 471 12.07 19.10 4.48
C ILE A 471 13.26 18.18 4.83
N ARG A 472 14.37 18.74 5.34
CA ARG A 472 15.51 17.94 5.80
C ARG A 472 15.15 17.07 7.01
N TYR A 473 14.39 17.61 7.93
CA TYR A 473 13.92 16.89 9.12
C TYR A 473 13.02 15.72 8.73
N VAL A 474 11.96 15.95 7.95
CA VAL A 474 11.01 14.88 7.60
C VAL A 474 11.66 13.77 6.78
N ALA A 475 12.63 14.11 5.93
CA ALA A 475 13.40 13.12 5.17
C ALA A 475 14.20 12.19 6.10
N ALA A 476 14.74 12.72 7.21
CA ALA A 476 15.59 11.99 8.15
C ALA A 476 14.84 11.25 9.26
N HIS A 477 13.52 11.48 9.39
CA HIS A 477 12.73 10.90 10.47
C HIS A 477 11.68 9.90 9.94
N PRO A 478 11.52 8.75 10.61
CA PRO A 478 10.55 7.74 10.18
C PRO A 478 9.10 8.17 10.42
N GLY A 479 8.20 7.56 9.65
CA GLY A 479 6.76 7.74 9.70
C GLY A 479 6.22 8.68 8.62
N ASN A 480 4.89 8.79 8.60
CA ASN A 480 4.18 9.59 7.62
C ASN A 480 4.17 11.07 8.03
N PHE A 481 4.61 11.93 7.13
CA PHE A 481 4.56 13.38 7.30
C PHE A 481 3.79 14.03 6.16
N PHE A 482 2.93 14.96 6.52
CA PHE A 482 2.34 15.92 5.62
C PHE A 482 3.00 17.28 5.82
N VAL A 483 3.61 17.83 4.77
CA VAL A 483 4.16 19.17 4.76
C VAL A 483 3.34 20.02 3.78
N GLY A 484 2.63 21.00 4.31
CA GLY A 484 1.70 21.81 3.55
C GLY A 484 2.15 23.26 3.41
N MET A 485 1.97 23.87 2.23
CA MET A 485 2.35 25.25 1.96
C MET A 485 1.44 25.92 0.93
N GLY A 486 1.32 27.26 1.04
CA GLY A 486 0.60 28.08 0.07
C GLY A 486 1.37 28.28 -1.25
N ARG A 487 0.79 29.08 -2.12
CA ARG A 487 1.36 29.42 -3.44
C ARG A 487 2.20 30.70 -3.43
N SER A 488 1.80 31.68 -2.63
CA SER A 488 2.38 33.02 -2.64
C SER A 488 3.76 33.09 -1.97
N ASN A 489 4.52 34.13 -2.30
CA ASN A 489 5.74 34.49 -1.59
C ASN A 489 5.43 34.82 -0.13
N THR A 490 6.24 34.31 0.78
CA THR A 490 6.19 34.64 2.19
C THR A 490 7.44 35.45 2.59
N PRO A 491 7.31 36.49 3.43
CA PRO A 491 8.47 37.19 3.94
C PRO A 491 9.27 36.27 4.87
N VAL A 492 10.58 36.42 4.86
CA VAL A 492 11.46 35.80 5.86
C VAL A 492 11.10 36.33 7.24
N ILE A 493 10.76 35.44 8.16
CA ILE A 493 10.42 35.80 9.54
C ILE A 493 11.68 36.22 10.27
N THR A 494 11.66 37.43 10.88
CA THR A 494 12.81 37.98 11.57
C THR A 494 12.64 38.05 13.08
N THR A 495 13.74 37.98 13.78
CA THR A 495 13.85 38.39 15.16
C THR A 495 13.64 39.90 15.31
N PRO A 496 13.43 40.46 16.51
CA PRO A 496 13.28 41.91 16.71
C PRO A 496 14.49 42.74 16.23
N ASP A 497 15.69 42.14 16.21
CA ASP A 497 16.93 42.76 15.70
C ASP A 497 17.13 42.56 14.18
N GLY A 498 16.13 42.06 13.49
CA GLY A 498 16.10 42.01 12.02
C GLY A 498 16.82 40.82 11.39
N LYS A 499 17.32 39.85 12.14
CA LYS A 499 17.96 38.64 11.62
C LYS A 499 16.92 37.56 11.30
N PRO A 500 17.20 36.62 10.39
CA PRO A 500 16.31 35.48 10.18
C PRO A 500 16.05 34.70 11.46
N LEU A 501 14.79 34.55 11.85
CA LEU A 501 14.41 33.79 13.06
C LEU A 501 14.78 32.31 12.92
N PHE A 502 14.44 31.73 11.77
CA PHE A 502 14.77 30.34 11.41
C PHE A 502 16.14 30.28 10.69
N GLY A 503 17.13 31.05 11.21
CA GLY A 503 18.46 31.22 10.66
C GLY A 503 19.40 30.02 10.87
N GLU A 504 20.72 30.28 10.88
CA GLU A 504 21.77 29.25 10.89
C GLU A 504 21.68 28.30 12.09
N ASN A 505 21.38 28.83 13.26
CA ASN A 505 21.33 28.06 14.52
C ASN A 505 19.95 27.47 14.84
N TYR A 506 18.96 27.62 13.96
CA TYR A 506 17.64 27.07 14.17
C TYR A 506 17.59 25.59 13.81
N ASN A 507 17.08 24.77 14.73
CA ASN A 507 16.79 23.37 14.54
C ASN A 507 15.30 23.13 14.68
N PHE A 508 14.67 22.62 13.61
CA PHE A 508 13.27 22.22 13.66
C PHE A 508 13.11 20.92 14.46
N GLU A 509 12.11 20.88 15.34
CA GLU A 509 11.71 19.69 16.09
C GLU A 509 10.20 19.54 16.07
N TYR A 510 9.69 18.40 15.55
CA TYR A 510 8.27 18.14 15.53
C TYR A 510 7.68 18.05 16.94
N GLY A 511 6.54 18.69 17.16
CA GLY A 511 5.86 18.73 18.46
C GLY A 511 6.28 19.89 19.36
N LYS A 512 7.22 20.72 18.92
CA LYS A 512 7.59 21.97 19.62
C LYS A 512 7.02 23.20 18.90
N ALA A 513 6.52 24.15 19.69
CA ALA A 513 6.13 25.46 19.19
C ALA A 513 7.32 26.44 19.30
N ASP A 514 7.54 27.23 18.25
CA ASP A 514 8.53 28.31 18.25
C ASP A 514 7.92 29.60 18.80
N ILE A 515 8.60 30.26 19.75
CA ILE A 515 8.18 31.55 20.29
C ILE A 515 8.70 32.66 19.38
N LEU A 516 7.80 33.30 18.65
CA LEU A 516 8.15 34.32 17.66
C LEU A 516 8.26 35.71 18.26
N ARG A 517 7.40 36.02 19.24
CA ARG A 517 7.32 37.30 19.95
C ARG A 517 6.89 37.07 21.42
N TYR A 518 7.37 37.89 22.29
CA TYR A 518 6.94 37.90 23.69
C TYR A 518 5.92 38.98 23.96
N GLY A 519 4.92 38.71 24.80
CA GLY A 519 3.86 39.61 25.20
C GLY A 519 3.36 39.31 26.62
N LYS A 520 2.37 40.09 27.12
CA LYS A 520 1.83 39.96 28.48
C LYS A 520 0.32 39.74 28.52
N GLN A 521 -0.39 39.90 27.41
CA GLN A 521 -1.87 39.92 27.38
C GLN A 521 -2.51 38.59 26.99
N GLY A 522 -1.78 37.72 26.34
CA GLY A 522 -2.30 36.44 25.88
C GLY A 522 -1.35 35.71 24.93
N TYR A 523 -1.84 34.61 24.35
CA TYR A 523 -1.11 33.78 23.37
C TYR A 523 -1.85 33.78 22.04
N ILE A 524 -1.11 33.96 20.95
CA ILE A 524 -1.59 33.74 19.58
C ILE A 524 -0.86 32.53 19.02
N TYR A 525 -1.58 31.47 18.69
CA TYR A 525 -1.04 30.31 17.99
C TYR A 525 -1.30 30.48 16.51
N THR A 526 -0.26 30.33 15.69
CA THR A 526 -0.34 30.52 14.24
C THR A 526 0.60 29.57 13.51
N MET A 527 0.39 29.37 12.22
CA MET A 527 1.25 28.55 11.36
C MET A 527 1.16 29.01 9.91
N GLY A 528 2.14 28.60 9.10
CA GLY A 528 2.15 28.82 7.65
C GLY A 528 2.09 30.30 7.27
N ALA A 529 1.38 30.61 6.20
CA ALA A 529 1.24 31.95 5.63
C ALA A 529 0.53 32.97 6.56
N LEU A 530 -0.06 32.54 7.68
CA LEU A 530 -0.67 33.43 8.66
C LEU A 530 0.34 33.99 9.67
N VAL A 531 1.53 33.42 9.76
CA VAL A 531 2.56 33.85 10.74
C VAL A 531 2.94 35.33 10.58
N PRO A 532 3.22 35.85 9.36
CA PRO A 532 3.52 37.28 9.21
C PRO A 532 2.40 38.20 9.69
N ARG A 533 1.13 37.82 9.46
CA ARG A 533 -0.04 38.60 9.94
C ARG A 533 -0.18 38.57 11.46
N ALA A 534 0.15 37.46 12.10
CA ALA A 534 0.11 37.35 13.54
C ALA A 534 1.23 38.15 14.25
N ILE A 535 2.33 38.42 13.54
CA ILE A 535 3.45 39.21 14.03
C ILE A 535 3.21 40.72 13.90
N ALA A 536 2.51 41.15 12.83
CA ALA A 536 2.14 42.54 12.57
C ALA A 536 1.07 43.05 13.54
#